data_2ebf5c2b681f85449ce949e684f47f49
#
_entry.id   2ebf5c2b681f85449ce949e684f47f49
#
_cell.length_a   1.000
_cell.length_b   1.000
_cell.length_c   1.000
_cell.angle_alpha   90.00
_cell.angle_beta   90.00
_cell.angle_gamma   90.00
#
_symmetry.space_group_name_H-M   'P 1'
#
loop_
_entity.id
_entity.type
_entity.pdbx_description
1 polymer ?
#
loop_
_entity_poly.entity_id
_entity_poly.type
_entity_poly.pdbx_seq_one_letter_code
_entity_poly.pdbx_strand_id
1 'polypeptide(L)'
;MTPPVLVGRESDLDDFRFALDDGVGAPGRLMYLTGARGVGKTVMLNALGDIARDQDWLVIDETAERGFMDRLIRALNEETTTRTVTYQTPGLTLDIPGGLGQATVNFGAVELEHGELSLDFRHAMTRRLDRMDENRRGILITLDEVQSSSIDEIRALAVGVQHLIRERRNIAFVFAGLPSLVEDIINDDVLTFLRRAERRHLGDVPLPDIRTAFETTISDSGKNIDYEILNRLTQATNGYPFMIQLVGYWTWRASETARHDDRITTEDADAGIRQAKLKLGDMIHGSIYDGLTAMQKDYLLAMSQDDGPSSTSEIARRLERSAQYASVYRAQLIKLDIIAASDYGFVDFKVPHMREYLCSRVFDHPMRRTIEGMA
;
A
#
# COMPACT_ATOMS: atom_id res chain seq x y z
N MET A 1 4.84 9.45 7.78
CA MET A 1 4.14 10.74 7.90
C MET A 1 2.68 10.45 7.59
N THR A 2 1.81 10.49 8.59
CA THR A 2 0.37 10.26 8.41
C THR A 2 -0.19 11.50 7.70
N PRO A 3 -0.97 11.35 6.61
CA PRO A 3 -1.58 12.50 5.98
C PRO A 3 -2.58 13.15 6.96
N PRO A 4 -2.71 14.47 6.96
CA PRO A 4 -3.61 15.17 7.86
C PRO A 4 -5.09 14.83 7.63
N VAL A 5 -5.46 14.32 6.46
CA VAL A 5 -6.83 13.96 6.08
C VAL A 5 -6.82 12.70 5.23
N LEU A 6 -7.65 11.72 5.59
CA LEU A 6 -7.97 10.53 4.79
C LEU A 6 -9.17 10.85 3.91
N VAL A 7 -8.89 11.44 2.74
CA VAL A 7 -9.92 11.94 1.83
C VAL A 7 -10.69 10.80 1.17
N GLY A 8 -12.03 10.87 1.20
CA GLY A 8 -12.93 9.96 0.48
C GLY A 8 -12.93 8.51 1.02
N ARG A 9 -12.61 8.32 2.31
CA ARG A 9 -12.60 7.01 2.98
C ARG A 9 -13.45 6.97 4.26
N GLU A 10 -14.18 8.03 4.51
CA GLU A 10 -14.97 8.22 5.74
C GLU A 10 -15.97 7.08 5.94
N SER A 11 -16.66 6.65 4.88
CA SER A 11 -17.61 5.54 4.97
C SER A 11 -16.95 4.21 5.34
N ASP A 12 -15.75 3.94 4.82
CA ASP A 12 -15.00 2.72 5.15
C ASP A 12 -14.57 2.72 6.62
N LEU A 13 -14.19 3.89 7.16
CA LEU A 13 -13.83 4.07 8.56
C LEU A 13 -15.03 3.94 9.48
N ASP A 14 -16.17 4.51 9.11
CA ASP A 14 -17.42 4.39 9.88
C ASP A 14 -17.94 2.96 9.91
N ASP A 15 -17.94 2.26 8.78
CA ASP A 15 -18.31 0.84 8.70
C ASP A 15 -17.45 -0.02 9.63
N PHE A 16 -16.14 0.25 9.69
CA PHE A 16 -15.25 -0.47 10.60
C PHE A 16 -15.54 -0.14 12.08
N ARG A 17 -15.81 1.14 12.39
CA ARG A 17 -16.20 1.56 13.74
C ARG A 17 -17.46 0.83 14.21
N PHE A 18 -18.48 0.77 13.36
CA PHE A 18 -19.71 0.01 13.63
C PHE A 18 -19.43 -1.48 13.80
N ALA A 19 -18.58 -2.08 12.97
CA ALA A 19 -18.24 -3.51 13.10
C ALA A 19 -17.57 -3.85 14.45
N LEU A 20 -16.74 -2.95 14.99
CA LEU A 20 -16.16 -3.12 16.32
C LEU A 20 -17.24 -3.06 17.42
N ASP A 21 -18.26 -2.22 17.26
CA ASP A 21 -19.37 -2.07 18.22
C ASP A 21 -20.41 -3.19 18.13
N ASP A 22 -20.70 -3.71 16.94
CA ASP A 22 -21.72 -4.75 16.70
C ASP A 22 -21.38 -6.11 17.35
N GLY A 23 -20.17 -6.28 17.85
CA GLY A 23 -19.78 -7.46 18.62
C GLY A 23 -19.18 -8.60 17.78
N VAL A 24 -19.01 -9.73 18.45
CA VAL A 24 -18.32 -10.90 17.88
C VAL A 24 -19.09 -11.46 16.69
N GLY A 25 -18.40 -11.59 15.55
CA GLY A 25 -18.98 -12.12 14.31
C GLY A 25 -19.46 -11.05 13.32
N ALA A 26 -19.34 -9.76 13.65
CA ALA A 26 -19.61 -8.68 12.70
C ALA A 26 -18.71 -8.80 11.46
N PRO A 27 -19.23 -8.67 10.22
CA PRO A 27 -18.48 -8.89 8.99
C PRO A 27 -17.21 -8.03 8.90
N GLY A 28 -17.26 -6.76 9.21
CA GLY A 28 -16.14 -5.83 9.12
C GLY A 28 -14.98 -6.10 10.08
N ARG A 29 -15.09 -7.07 11.01
CA ARG A 29 -13.98 -7.47 11.90
C ARG A 29 -12.95 -8.37 11.24
N LEU A 30 -13.26 -8.97 10.11
CA LEU A 30 -12.32 -9.67 9.25
C LEU A 30 -12.36 -8.98 7.90
N MET A 31 -11.29 -8.28 7.56
CA MET A 31 -11.24 -7.43 6.37
C MET A 31 -9.92 -7.56 5.63
N TYR A 32 -9.95 -7.37 4.32
CA TYR A 32 -8.75 -7.15 3.55
C TYR A 32 -8.84 -5.92 2.64
N LEU A 33 -7.72 -5.21 2.60
CA LEU A 33 -7.54 -4.01 1.80
C LEU A 33 -6.71 -4.36 0.57
N THR A 34 -7.25 -4.07 -0.60
CA THR A 34 -6.52 -4.25 -1.86
C THR A 34 -6.39 -2.93 -2.60
N GLY A 35 -5.42 -2.84 -3.47
CA GLY A 35 -5.21 -1.67 -4.32
C GLY A 35 -3.77 -1.57 -4.79
N ALA A 36 -3.54 -0.72 -5.79
CA ALA A 36 -2.22 -0.47 -6.35
C ALA A 36 -1.23 0.07 -5.31
N ARG A 37 0.05 0.16 -5.66
CA ARG A 37 1.04 0.83 -4.81
C ARG A 37 0.71 2.31 -4.70
N GLY A 38 0.89 2.90 -3.51
CA GLY A 38 0.65 4.34 -3.27
C GLY A 38 -0.82 4.76 -3.12
N VAL A 39 -1.79 3.82 -3.14
CA VAL A 39 -3.22 4.15 -2.91
C VAL A 39 -3.60 4.35 -1.45
N GLY A 40 -2.65 4.24 -0.52
CA GLY A 40 -2.87 4.53 0.89
C GLY A 40 -3.26 3.32 1.75
N LYS A 41 -2.93 2.08 1.38
CA LYS A 41 -3.23 0.88 2.18
C LYS A 41 -2.70 0.97 3.61
N THR A 42 -1.41 1.27 3.78
CA THR A 42 -0.77 1.47 5.09
C THR A 42 -1.43 2.60 5.89
N VAL A 43 -1.79 3.69 5.22
CA VAL A 43 -2.48 4.82 5.86
C VAL A 43 -3.86 4.41 6.36
N MET A 44 -4.57 3.62 5.57
CA MET A 44 -5.88 3.07 5.95
C MET A 44 -5.76 2.11 7.15
N LEU A 45 -4.77 1.20 7.14
CA LEU A 45 -4.50 0.31 8.29
C LEU A 45 -4.25 1.12 9.56
N ASN A 46 -3.43 2.18 9.49
CA ASN A 46 -3.17 3.06 10.64
C ASN A 46 -4.46 3.71 11.16
N ALA A 47 -5.30 4.24 10.26
CA ALA A 47 -6.55 4.88 10.65
C ALA A 47 -7.55 3.89 11.28
N LEU A 48 -7.63 2.66 10.78
CA LEU A 48 -8.43 1.59 11.41
C LEU A 48 -7.85 1.23 12.79
N GLY A 49 -6.52 1.20 12.93
CA GLY A 49 -5.84 1.02 14.20
C GLY A 49 -6.16 2.13 15.20
N ASP A 50 -6.18 3.39 14.76
CA ASP A 50 -6.50 4.54 15.61
C ASP A 50 -7.97 4.46 16.08
N ILE A 51 -8.91 4.14 15.19
CA ILE A 51 -10.31 3.89 15.57
C ILE A 51 -10.43 2.80 16.64
N ALA A 52 -9.69 1.70 16.49
CA ALA A 52 -9.71 0.61 17.45
C ALA A 52 -9.11 1.05 18.81
N ARG A 53 -8.02 1.83 18.79
CA ARG A 53 -7.43 2.40 20.03
C ARG A 53 -8.39 3.33 20.77
N ASP A 54 -9.12 4.18 20.02
CA ASP A 54 -10.14 5.09 20.55
C ASP A 54 -11.32 4.33 21.18
N GLN A 55 -11.54 3.08 20.79
CA GLN A 55 -12.54 2.19 21.35
C GLN A 55 -11.97 1.17 22.36
N ASP A 56 -10.82 1.45 22.95
CA ASP A 56 -10.15 0.61 23.95
C ASP A 56 -9.74 -0.79 23.45
N TRP A 57 -9.46 -0.95 22.16
CA TRP A 57 -8.88 -2.17 21.63
C TRP A 57 -7.36 -2.17 21.75
N LEU A 58 -6.76 -3.33 22.02
CA LEU A 58 -5.34 -3.54 21.83
C LEU A 58 -5.06 -3.69 20.34
N VAL A 59 -4.17 -2.87 19.79
CA VAL A 59 -3.80 -2.94 18.37
C VAL A 59 -2.36 -3.43 18.24
N ILE A 60 -2.17 -4.44 17.39
CA ILE A 60 -0.86 -4.97 17.02
C ILE A 60 -0.71 -4.80 15.50
N ASP A 61 0.25 -3.96 15.12
CA ASP A 61 0.54 -3.66 13.73
C ASP A 61 1.78 -4.45 13.29
N GLU A 62 1.68 -5.23 12.22
CA GLU A 62 2.78 -6.04 11.67
C GLU A 62 2.87 -5.92 10.15
N THR A 63 4.06 -6.21 9.62
CA THR A 63 4.32 -6.34 8.18
C THR A 63 4.55 -7.82 7.86
N ALA A 64 3.94 -8.31 6.78
CA ALA A 64 3.99 -9.71 6.36
C ALA A 64 5.35 -10.12 5.76
N GLU A 65 6.44 -9.76 6.44
CA GLU A 65 7.77 -10.23 6.13
C GLU A 65 8.04 -11.57 6.83
N ARG A 66 8.99 -12.34 6.29
CA ARG A 66 9.37 -13.62 6.90
C ARG A 66 9.68 -13.49 8.39
N GLY A 67 9.11 -14.36 9.21
CA GLY A 67 9.24 -14.37 10.67
C GLY A 67 8.26 -13.41 11.37
N PHE A 68 7.24 -12.90 10.69
CA PHE A 68 6.24 -12.02 11.32
C PHE A 68 5.42 -12.75 12.38
N MET A 69 5.17 -14.05 12.24
CA MET A 69 4.46 -14.83 13.24
C MET A 69 5.19 -14.87 14.59
N ASP A 70 6.51 -15.01 14.58
CA ASP A 70 7.30 -14.98 15.81
C ASP A 70 7.28 -13.61 16.47
N ARG A 71 7.29 -12.52 15.67
CA ARG A 71 7.16 -11.17 16.20
C ARG A 71 5.78 -10.95 16.81
N LEU A 72 4.73 -11.41 16.14
CA LEU A 72 3.35 -11.32 16.61
C LEU A 72 3.15 -12.09 17.92
N ILE A 73 3.64 -13.34 18.01
CA ILE A 73 3.56 -14.15 19.23
C ILE A 73 4.32 -13.47 20.38
N ARG A 74 5.49 -12.89 20.12
CA ARG A 74 6.24 -12.12 21.14
C ARG A 74 5.45 -10.91 21.61
N ALA A 75 4.92 -10.10 20.69
CA ALA A 75 4.11 -8.93 21.03
C ALA A 75 2.88 -9.28 21.89
N LEU A 76 2.24 -10.44 21.62
CA LEU A 76 1.12 -10.94 22.43
C LEU A 76 1.54 -11.40 23.83
N ASN A 77 2.77 -11.86 24.02
CA ASN A 77 3.29 -12.33 25.29
C ASN A 77 3.91 -11.22 26.15
N GLU A 78 4.24 -10.06 25.58
CA GLU A 78 4.78 -8.92 26.33
C GLU A 78 3.71 -8.30 27.24
N GLU A 79 4.04 -8.05 28.50
CA GLU A 79 3.19 -7.29 29.41
C GLU A 79 3.18 -5.83 28.99
N THR A 80 2.02 -5.30 28.65
CA THR A 80 1.88 -3.93 28.14
C THR A 80 2.08 -2.92 29.25
N THR A 81 3.29 -2.43 29.39
CA THR A 81 3.49 -1.08 29.92
C THR A 81 3.20 -0.14 28.74
N THR A 82 2.23 0.74 28.89
CA THR A 82 1.72 1.71 27.91
C THR A 82 2.86 2.38 27.11
N ARG A 83 3.22 1.80 25.96
CA ARG A 83 4.08 2.43 24.96
C ARG A 83 3.68 1.93 23.60
N THR A 84 3.33 2.89 22.75
CA THR A 84 3.21 2.71 21.30
C THR A 84 4.56 2.19 20.78
N VAL A 85 4.66 0.89 20.54
CA VAL A 85 5.87 0.29 19.94
C VAL A 85 5.67 0.32 18.43
N THR A 86 6.11 1.42 17.83
CA THR A 86 6.34 1.45 16.39
C THR A 86 7.65 0.69 16.16
N TYR A 87 7.57 -0.55 15.72
CA TYR A 87 8.76 -1.28 15.29
C TYR A 87 9.25 -0.70 13.97
N GLN A 88 10.24 0.21 14.06
CA GLN A 88 11.10 0.50 12.91
C GLN A 88 12.05 -0.70 12.76
N THR A 89 12.10 -1.27 11.57
CA THR A 89 13.07 -2.29 11.18
C THR A 89 14.49 -1.83 11.52
N PRO A 90 15.26 -2.51 12.38
CA PRO A 90 16.65 -2.15 12.60
C PRO A 90 17.53 -2.76 11.52
N GLY A 91 17.75 -2.02 10.46
CA GLY A 91 18.97 -2.15 9.67
C GLY A 91 20.10 -1.37 10.36
N LEU A 92 20.56 -1.80 11.50
CA LEU A 92 21.72 -1.22 12.18
C LEU A 92 22.82 -2.26 12.26
N THR A 93 23.75 -2.17 11.31
CA THR A 93 25.12 -2.65 11.49
C THR A 93 25.79 -1.72 12.50
N LEU A 94 25.95 -2.16 13.74
CA LEU A 94 26.79 -1.49 14.71
C LEU A 94 28.23 -1.88 14.44
N ASP A 95 29.00 -1.00 13.85
CA ASP A 95 30.46 -1.05 13.90
C ASP A 95 30.90 -0.75 15.33
N ILE A 96 31.42 -1.78 16.01
CA ILE A 96 32.08 -1.60 17.31
C ILE A 96 33.53 -1.24 17.05
N PRO A 97 34.00 -0.05 17.45
CA PRO A 97 35.42 0.29 17.34
C PRO A 97 36.21 -0.50 18.39
N GLY A 98 37.01 -1.45 17.96
CA GLY A 98 37.90 -2.19 18.87
C GLY A 98 38.07 -3.67 18.51
N GLY A 99 38.41 -3.99 17.31
CA GLY A 99 39.20 -5.14 16.88
C GLY A 99 38.97 -6.50 17.54
N LEU A 100 37.72 -6.98 17.70
CA LEU A 100 37.43 -8.39 18.03
C LEU A 100 36.10 -8.79 17.38
N GLY A 101 36.23 -9.55 16.27
CA GLY A 101 35.26 -10.52 15.77
C GLY A 101 33.83 -10.07 15.52
N GLN A 102 33.39 -10.17 14.29
CA GLN A 102 31.96 -10.17 13.93
C GLN A 102 31.24 -11.29 14.68
N ALA A 103 30.47 -10.94 15.72
CA ALA A 103 29.50 -11.86 16.29
C ALA A 103 28.22 -11.79 15.47
N THR A 104 28.13 -12.65 14.47
CA THR A 104 26.84 -12.96 13.83
C THR A 104 26.07 -13.82 14.83
N VAL A 105 25.13 -13.23 15.55
CA VAL A 105 24.18 -13.99 16.34
C VAL A 105 23.21 -14.61 15.35
N ASN A 106 23.54 -15.79 14.84
CA ASN A 106 22.59 -16.67 14.18
C ASN A 106 21.62 -17.16 15.27
N PHE A 107 20.48 -16.49 15.42
CA PHE A 107 19.32 -17.15 16.01
C PHE A 107 18.94 -18.27 15.04
N GLY A 108 19.24 -19.51 15.44
CA GLY A 108 18.87 -20.69 14.68
C GLY A 108 17.38 -20.60 14.35
N ALA A 109 17.09 -20.55 13.06
CA ALA A 109 15.74 -20.73 12.57
C ALA A 109 15.34 -22.17 12.94
N VAL A 110 14.58 -22.32 14.01
CA VAL A 110 13.80 -23.52 14.24
C VAL A 110 12.72 -23.46 13.18
N GLU A 111 12.79 -24.32 12.18
CA GLU A 111 11.67 -24.56 11.26
C GLU A 111 10.55 -25.19 12.09
N LEU A 112 9.69 -24.34 12.67
CA LEU A 112 8.46 -24.79 13.28
C LEU A 112 7.53 -25.26 12.16
N GLU A 113 7.00 -26.46 12.26
CA GLU A 113 5.95 -26.91 11.37
C GLU A 113 4.74 -25.97 11.49
N HIS A 114 4.04 -25.71 10.39
CA HIS A 114 2.93 -24.75 10.31
C HIS A 114 1.84 -24.96 11.38
N GLY A 115 1.65 -26.23 11.79
CA GLY A 115 0.71 -26.59 12.84
C GLY A 115 1.13 -26.09 14.23
N GLU A 116 2.41 -26.05 14.54
CA GLU A 116 2.93 -25.55 15.81
C GLU A 116 2.81 -24.03 15.91
N LEU A 117 3.16 -23.30 14.85
CA LEU A 117 3.00 -21.84 14.79
C LEU A 117 1.55 -21.40 15.00
N SER A 118 0.59 -22.11 14.41
CA SER A 118 -0.84 -21.82 14.59
C SER A 118 -1.30 -22.09 16.02
N LEU A 119 -0.83 -23.15 16.65
CA LEU A 119 -1.15 -23.46 18.05
C LEU A 119 -0.54 -22.45 19.00
N ASP A 120 0.72 -22.06 18.79
CA ASP A 120 1.41 -21.07 19.62
C ASP A 120 0.76 -19.70 19.52
N PHE A 121 0.37 -19.29 18.32
CA PHE A 121 -0.38 -18.05 18.10
C PHE A 121 -1.73 -18.09 18.83
N ARG A 122 -2.51 -19.15 18.66
CA ARG A 122 -3.82 -19.31 19.32
C ARG A 122 -3.68 -19.27 20.84
N HIS A 123 -2.68 -19.95 21.41
CA HIS A 123 -2.40 -19.95 22.85
C HIS A 123 -1.97 -18.55 23.33
N ALA A 124 -1.12 -17.85 22.58
CA ALA A 124 -0.69 -16.50 22.92
C ALA A 124 -1.87 -15.53 22.91
N MET A 125 -2.71 -15.57 21.87
CA MET A 125 -3.94 -14.78 21.77
C MET A 125 -4.91 -15.05 22.90
N THR A 126 -5.16 -16.33 23.19
CA THR A 126 -6.08 -16.71 24.28
C THR A 126 -5.59 -16.19 25.61
N ARG A 127 -4.30 -16.44 25.94
CA ARG A 127 -3.69 -15.92 27.19
C ARG A 127 -3.75 -14.40 27.25
N ARG A 128 -3.52 -13.71 26.14
CA ARG A 128 -3.56 -12.24 26.07
C ARG A 128 -4.96 -11.73 26.33
N LEU A 129 -5.97 -12.28 25.65
CA LEU A 129 -7.39 -11.92 25.84
C LEU A 129 -7.89 -12.20 27.25
N ASP A 130 -7.43 -13.30 27.88
CA ASP A 130 -7.85 -13.67 29.24
C ASP A 130 -7.19 -12.81 30.33
N ARG A 131 -6.05 -12.16 30.02
CA ARG A 131 -5.31 -11.27 30.93
C ARG A 131 -5.62 -9.79 30.70
N MET A 132 -6.39 -9.46 29.66
CA MET A 132 -6.76 -8.08 29.41
C MET A 132 -7.67 -7.56 30.52
N ASP A 133 -7.44 -6.30 30.91
CA ASP A 133 -8.31 -5.58 31.84
C ASP A 133 -9.75 -5.55 31.30
N GLU A 134 -10.73 -5.52 32.22
CA GLU A 134 -12.16 -5.43 31.89
C GLU A 134 -12.49 -4.21 31.00
N ASN A 135 -11.61 -3.21 30.98
CA ASN A 135 -11.73 -2.01 30.16
C ASN A 135 -11.31 -2.23 28.69
N ARG A 136 -10.61 -3.32 28.35
CA ARG A 136 -10.19 -3.61 26.98
C ARG A 136 -11.23 -4.45 26.26
N ARG A 137 -11.69 -3.95 25.09
CA ARG A 137 -12.78 -4.58 24.33
C ARG A 137 -12.34 -5.76 23.47
N GLY A 138 -11.10 -5.78 22.99
CA GLY A 138 -10.61 -6.84 22.11
C GLY A 138 -9.19 -6.60 21.59
N ILE A 139 -8.74 -7.43 20.65
CA ILE A 139 -7.46 -7.30 19.97
C ILE A 139 -7.70 -7.14 18.47
N LEU A 140 -7.18 -6.06 17.90
CA LEU A 140 -7.04 -5.86 16.47
C LEU A 140 -5.62 -6.21 16.04
N ILE A 141 -5.50 -7.05 15.01
CA ILE A 141 -4.23 -7.29 14.31
C ILE A 141 -4.34 -6.69 12.92
N THR A 142 -3.40 -5.82 12.56
CA THR A 142 -3.22 -5.34 11.19
C THR A 142 -2.00 -5.99 10.58
N LEU A 143 -2.07 -6.39 9.32
CA LEU A 143 -0.99 -7.02 8.58
C LEU A 143 -0.81 -6.33 7.23
N ASP A 144 0.27 -5.59 7.08
CA ASP A 144 0.58 -4.89 5.83
C ASP A 144 1.51 -5.72 4.92
N GLU A 145 1.57 -5.34 3.64
CA GLU A 145 2.46 -5.91 2.62
C GLU A 145 2.37 -7.44 2.49
N VAL A 146 1.15 -7.97 2.55
CA VAL A 146 0.92 -9.40 2.35
C VAL A 146 1.48 -9.86 1.01
N GLN A 147 2.46 -10.76 1.04
CA GLN A 147 3.22 -11.24 -0.12
C GLN A 147 3.29 -12.78 -0.16
N SER A 148 3.57 -13.32 -1.35
CA SER A 148 3.71 -14.77 -1.54
C SER A 148 4.88 -15.39 -0.76
N SER A 149 5.88 -14.62 -0.38
CA SER A 149 7.05 -15.09 0.40
C SER A 149 6.74 -15.52 1.83
N SER A 150 5.59 -15.10 2.35
CA SER A 150 5.12 -15.40 3.72
C SER A 150 3.85 -16.26 3.75
N ILE A 151 3.51 -16.93 2.65
CA ILE A 151 2.24 -17.65 2.50
C ILE A 151 2.02 -18.71 3.58
N ASP A 152 3.06 -19.39 4.01
CA ASP A 152 2.97 -20.45 5.02
C ASP A 152 2.66 -19.87 6.42
N GLU A 153 3.29 -18.76 6.77
CA GLU A 153 2.99 -18.05 8.02
C GLU A 153 1.58 -17.43 7.97
N ILE A 154 1.16 -16.94 6.80
CA ILE A 154 -0.22 -16.43 6.60
C ILE A 154 -1.24 -17.56 6.76
N ARG A 155 -0.95 -18.77 6.27
CA ARG A 155 -1.79 -19.95 6.51
C ARG A 155 -1.90 -20.28 7.99
N ALA A 156 -0.78 -20.29 8.72
CA ALA A 156 -0.77 -20.56 10.16
C ALA A 156 -1.59 -19.51 10.93
N LEU A 157 -1.39 -18.23 10.61
CA LEU A 157 -2.16 -17.13 11.20
C LEU A 157 -3.66 -17.30 10.93
N ALA A 158 -4.02 -17.55 9.69
CA ALA A 158 -5.41 -17.67 9.28
C ALA A 158 -6.13 -18.83 9.95
N VAL A 159 -5.48 -20.00 10.10
CA VAL A 159 -6.01 -21.12 10.86
C VAL A 159 -6.23 -20.74 12.34
N GLY A 160 -5.26 -20.06 12.95
CA GLY A 160 -5.38 -19.56 14.31
C GLY A 160 -6.56 -18.58 14.48
N VAL A 161 -6.70 -17.60 13.59
CA VAL A 161 -7.80 -16.65 13.57
C VAL A 161 -9.16 -17.35 13.40
N GLN A 162 -9.24 -18.35 12.51
CA GLN A 162 -10.46 -19.15 12.34
C GLN A 162 -10.91 -19.85 13.63
N HIS A 163 -9.96 -20.42 14.38
CA HIS A 163 -10.26 -21.04 15.67
C HIS A 163 -10.77 -20.01 16.68
N LEU A 164 -10.13 -18.87 16.81
CA LEU A 164 -10.53 -17.79 17.71
C LEU A 164 -11.93 -17.23 17.39
N ILE A 165 -12.26 -17.09 16.10
CA ILE A 165 -13.62 -16.69 15.65
C ILE A 165 -14.66 -17.75 16.07
N ARG A 166 -14.35 -19.05 15.88
CA ARG A 166 -15.26 -20.14 16.31
C ARG A 166 -15.47 -20.19 17.82
N GLU A 167 -14.46 -19.82 18.58
CA GLU A 167 -14.50 -19.69 20.05
C GLU A 167 -15.17 -18.38 20.50
N ARG A 168 -15.65 -17.57 19.57
CA ARG A 168 -16.29 -16.27 19.82
C ARG A 168 -15.38 -15.33 20.64
N ARG A 169 -14.07 -15.37 20.39
CA ARG A 169 -13.14 -14.42 21.00
C ARG A 169 -13.30 -13.03 20.39
N ASN A 170 -13.08 -12.00 21.20
CA ASN A 170 -13.24 -10.62 20.75
C ASN A 170 -11.99 -10.15 20.00
N ILE A 171 -11.93 -10.48 18.73
CA ILE A 171 -10.81 -10.18 17.82
C ILE A 171 -11.30 -9.49 16.55
N ALA A 172 -10.42 -8.66 15.98
CA ALA A 172 -10.55 -8.14 14.63
C ALA A 172 -9.22 -8.35 13.89
N PHE A 173 -9.28 -8.58 12.59
CA PHE A 173 -8.14 -8.83 11.75
C PHE A 173 -8.28 -8.13 10.42
N VAL A 174 -7.32 -7.26 10.09
CA VAL A 174 -7.28 -6.52 8.82
C VAL A 174 -5.93 -6.73 8.16
N PHE A 175 -5.91 -7.18 6.93
CA PHE A 175 -4.70 -7.33 6.17
C PHE A 175 -4.74 -6.57 4.84
N ALA A 176 -3.57 -6.16 4.35
CA ALA A 176 -3.43 -5.36 3.14
C ALA A 176 -2.39 -5.95 2.19
N GLY A 177 -2.69 -5.90 0.90
CA GLY A 177 -1.78 -6.40 -0.13
C GLY A 177 -2.16 -5.95 -1.53
N LEU A 178 -1.39 -6.37 -2.52
CA LEU A 178 -1.74 -6.19 -3.93
C LEU A 178 -2.91 -7.11 -4.30
N PRO A 179 -3.80 -6.69 -5.20
CA PRO A 179 -5.00 -7.47 -5.56
C PRO A 179 -4.69 -8.90 -5.98
N SER A 180 -3.69 -9.10 -6.84
CA SER A 180 -3.30 -10.43 -7.34
C SER A 180 -2.80 -11.37 -6.23
N LEU A 181 -2.07 -10.84 -5.25
CA LEU A 181 -1.53 -11.63 -4.15
C LEU A 181 -2.62 -12.00 -3.14
N VAL A 182 -3.55 -11.09 -2.89
CA VAL A 182 -4.70 -11.36 -2.03
C VAL A 182 -5.62 -12.40 -2.67
N GLU A 183 -5.82 -12.35 -3.99
CA GLU A 183 -6.58 -13.36 -4.72
C GLU A 183 -5.92 -14.75 -4.65
N ASP A 184 -4.60 -14.83 -4.80
CA ASP A 184 -3.84 -16.09 -4.64
C ASP A 184 -4.07 -16.70 -3.23
N ILE A 185 -4.07 -15.86 -2.18
CA ILE A 185 -4.31 -16.29 -0.79
C ILE A 185 -5.77 -16.73 -0.57
N ILE A 186 -6.73 -15.97 -1.06
CA ILE A 186 -8.16 -16.27 -0.87
C ILE A 186 -8.59 -17.53 -1.64
N ASN A 187 -7.95 -17.81 -2.76
CA ASN A 187 -8.19 -19.01 -3.56
C ASN A 187 -7.45 -20.25 -3.04
N ASP A 188 -6.62 -20.10 -2.01
CA ASP A 188 -5.98 -21.22 -1.34
C ASP A 188 -7.01 -22.10 -0.63
N ASP A 189 -6.90 -23.41 -0.81
CA ASP A 189 -7.86 -24.39 -0.29
C ASP A 189 -7.92 -24.43 1.25
N VAL A 190 -6.82 -24.06 1.93
CA VAL A 190 -6.74 -23.99 3.39
C VAL A 190 -7.41 -22.73 3.94
N LEU A 191 -7.44 -21.66 3.16
CA LEU A 191 -7.85 -20.32 3.57
C LEU A 191 -9.30 -19.97 3.18
N THR A 192 -10.12 -20.97 2.90
CA THR A 192 -11.51 -20.78 2.42
C THR A 192 -12.37 -19.86 3.28
N PHE A 193 -12.08 -19.77 4.60
CA PHE A 193 -12.83 -18.89 5.49
C PHE A 193 -12.56 -17.40 5.20
N LEU A 194 -11.38 -17.03 4.66
CA LEU A 194 -11.06 -15.67 4.25
C LEU A 194 -11.93 -15.18 3.09
N ARG A 195 -12.60 -16.10 2.36
CA ARG A 195 -13.61 -15.72 1.36
C ARG A 195 -14.80 -14.95 1.94
N ARG A 196 -14.99 -15.05 3.26
CA ARG A 196 -16.02 -14.32 4.01
C ARG A 196 -15.54 -12.98 4.55
N ALA A 197 -14.25 -12.70 4.44
CA ALA A 197 -13.70 -11.41 4.85
C ALA A 197 -14.27 -10.28 3.99
N GLU A 198 -14.52 -9.16 4.61
CA GLU A 198 -14.97 -7.98 3.91
C GLU A 198 -13.87 -7.44 3.00
N ARG A 199 -14.24 -7.14 1.75
CA ARG A 199 -13.30 -6.71 0.73
C ARG A 199 -13.40 -5.21 0.54
N ARG A 200 -12.28 -4.51 0.76
CA ARG A 200 -12.19 -3.08 0.45
C ARG A 200 -11.11 -2.86 -0.60
N HIS A 201 -11.54 -2.42 -1.76
CA HIS A 201 -10.64 -2.03 -2.85
C HIS A 201 -10.37 -0.54 -2.76
N LEU A 202 -9.12 -0.18 -2.43
CA LEU A 202 -8.68 1.20 -2.40
C LEU A 202 -8.26 1.61 -3.81
N GLY A 203 -9.09 2.40 -4.46
CA GLY A 203 -8.83 3.02 -5.75
C GLY A 203 -8.49 4.50 -5.61
N ASP A 204 -8.61 5.19 -6.75
CA ASP A 204 -8.46 6.64 -6.80
C ASP A 204 -9.52 7.35 -5.97
N VAL A 205 -9.16 8.51 -5.44
CA VAL A 205 -10.06 9.37 -4.68
C VAL A 205 -10.84 10.26 -5.67
N PRO A 206 -12.16 10.43 -5.49
CA PRO A 206 -12.95 11.31 -6.34
C PRO A 206 -12.40 12.74 -6.33
N LEU A 207 -12.27 13.35 -7.50
CA LEU A 207 -11.74 14.71 -7.63
C LEU A 207 -12.49 15.76 -6.80
N PRO A 208 -13.84 15.70 -6.65
CA PRO A 208 -14.56 16.63 -5.78
C PRO A 208 -14.11 16.57 -4.32
N ASP A 209 -13.84 15.36 -3.79
CA ASP A 209 -13.40 15.17 -2.41
C ASP A 209 -11.98 15.71 -2.20
N ILE A 210 -11.09 15.50 -3.19
CA ILE A 210 -9.74 16.09 -3.19
C ILE A 210 -9.79 17.60 -3.18
N ARG A 211 -10.65 18.18 -4.01
CA ARG A 211 -10.82 19.64 -4.06
C ARG A 211 -11.24 20.20 -2.71
N THR A 212 -12.25 19.59 -2.09
CA THR A 212 -12.70 19.98 -0.76
C THR A 212 -11.60 19.86 0.28
N ALA A 213 -10.84 18.77 0.23
CA ALA A 213 -9.73 18.56 1.17
C ALA A 213 -8.60 19.60 1.00
N PHE A 214 -8.24 19.95 -0.24
CA PHE A 214 -7.25 21.00 -0.48
C PHE A 214 -7.75 22.36 0.00
N GLU A 215 -9.01 22.71 -0.34
CA GLU A 215 -9.64 23.97 0.06
C GLU A 215 -9.64 24.11 1.59
N THR A 216 -10.14 23.09 2.30
CA THR A 216 -10.17 23.07 3.76
C THR A 216 -8.77 23.17 4.36
N THR A 217 -7.83 22.36 3.90
CA THR A 217 -6.45 22.34 4.46
C THR A 217 -5.75 23.67 4.25
N ILE A 218 -5.91 24.29 3.08
CA ILE A 218 -5.30 25.59 2.77
C ILE A 218 -5.95 26.69 3.61
N SER A 219 -7.28 26.70 3.71
CA SER A 219 -8.04 27.68 4.52
C SER A 219 -7.69 27.57 6.01
N ASP A 220 -7.64 26.37 6.56
CA ASP A 220 -7.29 26.11 7.97
C ASP A 220 -5.86 26.57 8.31
N SER A 221 -4.98 26.61 7.31
CA SER A 221 -3.63 27.13 7.44
C SER A 221 -3.52 28.66 7.37
N GLY A 222 -4.64 29.35 7.13
CA GLY A 222 -4.75 30.81 7.03
C GLY A 222 -4.43 31.38 5.65
N LYS A 223 -4.27 30.54 4.61
CA LYS A 223 -4.07 30.99 3.23
C LYS A 223 -5.36 30.88 2.40
N ASN A 224 -5.44 31.68 1.37
CA ASN A 224 -6.51 31.63 0.38
C ASN A 224 -6.00 31.00 -0.92
N ILE A 225 -6.91 30.46 -1.72
CA ILE A 225 -6.61 29.90 -3.05
C ILE A 225 -7.78 30.21 -4.00
N ASP A 226 -7.46 30.65 -5.20
CA ASP A 226 -8.46 30.87 -6.24
C ASP A 226 -8.97 29.53 -6.79
N TYR A 227 -10.26 29.50 -7.16
CA TYR A 227 -10.92 28.28 -7.64
C TYR A 227 -10.21 27.63 -8.84
N GLU A 228 -9.69 28.43 -9.78
CA GLU A 228 -8.97 27.90 -10.96
C GLU A 228 -7.66 27.21 -10.56
N ILE A 229 -6.91 27.79 -9.61
CA ILE A 229 -5.68 27.22 -9.08
C ILE A 229 -6.00 25.93 -8.31
N LEU A 230 -7.02 25.96 -7.46
CA LEU A 230 -7.50 24.80 -6.72
C LEU A 230 -7.90 23.65 -7.64
N ASN A 231 -8.65 23.95 -8.70
CA ASN A 231 -9.05 22.95 -9.70
C ASN A 231 -7.82 22.38 -10.43
N ARG A 232 -6.85 23.21 -10.76
CA ARG A 232 -5.59 22.77 -11.38
C ARG A 232 -4.77 21.83 -10.49
N LEU A 233 -4.64 22.14 -9.20
CA LEU A 233 -4.01 21.24 -8.22
C LEU A 233 -4.77 19.90 -8.14
N THR A 234 -6.09 19.96 -8.05
CA THR A 234 -6.96 18.78 -7.99
C THR A 234 -6.76 17.88 -9.21
N GLN A 235 -6.82 18.44 -10.41
CA GLN A 235 -6.62 17.68 -11.66
C GLN A 235 -5.22 17.06 -11.75
N ALA A 236 -4.20 17.76 -11.27
CA ALA A 236 -2.81 17.26 -11.29
C ALA A 236 -2.62 15.99 -10.45
N THR A 237 -3.52 15.70 -9.50
CA THR A 237 -3.45 14.48 -8.69
C THR A 237 -3.92 13.23 -9.43
N ASN A 238 -4.77 13.42 -10.44
CA ASN A 238 -5.49 12.34 -11.15
C ASN A 238 -6.19 11.35 -10.19
N GLY A 239 -6.64 11.81 -9.02
CA GLY A 239 -7.26 10.94 -8.01
C GLY A 239 -6.28 10.12 -7.18
N TYR A 240 -4.99 10.12 -7.49
CA TYR A 240 -4.02 9.23 -6.88
C TYR A 240 -3.59 9.72 -5.48
N PRO A 241 -3.85 8.95 -4.40
CA PRO A 241 -3.62 9.39 -3.02
C PRO A 241 -2.21 9.88 -2.74
N PHE A 242 -1.19 9.18 -3.25
CA PHE A 242 0.20 9.61 -3.06
C PHE A 242 0.48 10.95 -3.75
N MET A 243 -0.12 11.17 -4.92
CA MET A 243 0.03 12.43 -5.65
C MET A 243 -0.70 13.58 -4.96
N ILE A 244 -1.82 13.32 -4.26
CA ILE A 244 -2.53 14.33 -3.45
C ILE A 244 -1.57 14.91 -2.41
N GLN A 245 -0.86 14.06 -1.68
CA GLN A 245 0.11 14.48 -0.67
C GLN A 245 1.28 15.26 -1.29
N LEU A 246 1.83 14.76 -2.40
CA LEU A 246 2.94 15.43 -3.07
C LEU A 246 2.57 16.80 -3.60
N VAL A 247 1.43 16.90 -4.30
CA VAL A 247 0.94 18.18 -4.84
C VAL A 247 0.67 19.18 -3.71
N GLY A 248 -0.04 18.78 -2.66
CA GLY A 248 -0.30 19.64 -1.51
C GLY A 248 0.99 20.11 -0.84
N TYR A 249 1.88 19.19 -0.49
CA TYR A 249 3.14 19.50 0.18
C TYR A 249 4.05 20.43 -0.63
N TRP A 250 4.25 20.13 -1.92
CA TRP A 250 5.19 20.91 -2.73
C TRP A 250 4.61 22.28 -3.15
N THR A 251 3.30 22.39 -3.32
CA THR A 251 2.65 23.70 -3.53
C THR A 251 2.76 24.56 -2.28
N TRP A 252 2.47 24.00 -1.12
CA TRP A 252 2.67 24.70 0.15
C TRP A 252 4.11 25.18 0.30
N ARG A 253 5.08 24.29 0.09
CA ARG A 253 6.49 24.62 0.20
C ARG A 253 6.95 25.70 -0.82
N ALA A 254 6.39 25.72 -2.03
CA ALA A 254 6.67 26.75 -3.02
C ALA A 254 6.18 28.12 -2.51
N SER A 255 4.95 28.20 -2.00
CA SER A 255 4.38 29.41 -1.43
C SER A 255 5.18 29.94 -0.22
N GLU A 256 5.59 29.07 0.69
CA GLU A 256 6.46 29.44 1.84
C GLU A 256 7.82 30.00 1.36
N THR A 257 8.43 29.37 0.35
CA THR A 257 9.72 29.80 -0.20
C THR A 257 9.63 31.14 -0.89
N ALA A 258 8.51 31.40 -1.58
CA ALA A 258 8.23 32.68 -2.26
C ALA A 258 7.72 33.77 -1.29
N ARG A 259 7.44 33.39 -0.01
CA ARG A 259 6.87 34.29 1.03
C ARG A 259 5.50 34.84 0.66
N HIS A 260 4.68 33.99 0.04
CA HIS A 260 3.25 34.30 -0.19
C HIS A 260 2.47 33.93 1.08
N ASP A 261 2.39 34.87 2.04
CA ASP A 261 1.88 34.57 3.38
C ASP A 261 0.36 34.38 3.44
N ASP A 262 -0.39 35.00 2.53
CA ASP A 262 -1.85 35.08 2.54
C ASP A 262 -2.55 34.25 1.46
N ARG A 263 -1.82 33.75 0.45
CA ARG A 263 -2.43 32.99 -0.66
C ARG A 263 -1.48 32.06 -1.38
N ILE A 264 -2.08 31.10 -2.09
CA ILE A 264 -1.40 30.25 -3.08
C ILE A 264 -1.56 30.88 -4.46
N THR A 265 -0.45 31.10 -5.16
CA THR A 265 -0.44 31.68 -6.52
C THR A 265 -0.39 30.60 -7.60
N THR A 266 -0.58 30.99 -8.87
CA THR A 266 -0.42 30.09 -10.01
C THR A 266 1.01 29.57 -10.12
N GLU A 267 2.01 30.43 -9.86
CA GLU A 267 3.43 30.08 -9.87
C GLU A 267 3.76 29.04 -8.81
N ASP A 268 3.17 29.15 -7.62
CA ASP A 268 3.33 28.17 -6.52
C ASP A 268 2.75 26.82 -6.93
N ALA A 269 1.54 26.84 -7.52
CA ALA A 269 0.88 25.63 -7.99
C ALA A 269 1.71 24.92 -9.08
N ASP A 270 2.21 25.68 -10.05
CA ASP A 270 3.02 25.14 -11.14
C ASP A 270 4.35 24.56 -10.65
N ALA A 271 5.01 25.26 -9.73
CA ALA A 271 6.23 24.78 -9.11
C ALA A 271 5.95 23.50 -8.29
N GLY A 272 4.88 23.51 -7.50
CA GLY A 272 4.44 22.37 -6.69
C GLY A 272 4.14 21.15 -7.53
N ILE A 273 3.33 21.28 -8.58
CA ILE A 273 2.97 20.18 -9.50
C ILE A 273 4.21 19.60 -10.18
N ARG A 274 5.10 20.45 -10.70
CA ARG A 274 6.35 19.97 -11.32
C ARG A 274 7.20 19.17 -10.35
N GLN A 275 7.37 19.68 -9.13
CA GLN A 275 8.17 18.99 -8.12
C GLN A 275 7.50 17.70 -7.64
N ALA A 276 6.17 17.68 -7.50
CA ALA A 276 5.41 16.50 -7.16
C ALA A 276 5.60 15.37 -8.20
N LYS A 277 5.51 15.70 -9.50
CA LYS A 277 5.75 14.73 -10.59
C LYS A 277 7.18 14.15 -10.56
N LEU A 278 8.20 14.99 -10.33
CA LEU A 278 9.58 14.53 -10.19
C LEU A 278 9.73 13.55 -9.01
N LYS A 279 9.16 13.92 -7.85
CA LYS A 279 9.24 13.08 -6.66
C LYS A 279 8.45 11.77 -6.78
N LEU A 280 7.30 11.78 -7.45
CA LEU A 280 6.57 10.56 -7.79
C LEU A 280 7.43 9.63 -8.65
N GLY A 281 8.13 10.21 -9.66
CA GLY A 281 9.08 9.50 -10.50
C GLY A 281 10.17 8.80 -9.70
N ASP A 282 10.80 9.52 -8.79
CA ASP A 282 11.90 8.98 -7.96
C ASP A 282 11.41 7.92 -6.96
N MET A 283 10.30 8.17 -6.28
CA MET A 283 9.87 7.36 -5.13
C MET A 283 9.07 6.10 -5.53
N ILE A 284 8.26 6.19 -6.57
CA ILE A 284 7.35 5.10 -6.97
C ILE A 284 7.77 4.49 -8.30
N HIS A 285 7.82 5.30 -9.36
CA HIS A 285 8.06 4.77 -10.70
C HIS A 285 9.45 4.16 -10.86
N GLY A 286 10.48 4.81 -10.29
CA GLY A 286 11.86 4.31 -10.31
C GLY A 286 11.95 2.94 -9.64
N SER A 287 11.42 2.81 -8.42
CA SER A 287 11.42 1.54 -7.68
C SER A 287 10.68 0.42 -8.43
N ILE A 288 9.51 0.73 -9.04
CA ILE A 288 8.78 -0.24 -9.86
C ILE A 288 9.62 -0.64 -11.07
N TYR A 289 10.12 0.34 -11.82
CA TYR A 289 10.85 0.11 -13.05
C TYR A 289 12.15 -0.67 -12.82
N ASP A 290 12.90 -0.34 -11.78
CA ASP A 290 14.19 -0.99 -11.48
C ASP A 290 14.01 -2.47 -11.12
N GLY A 291 12.90 -2.84 -10.48
CA GLY A 291 12.55 -4.22 -10.14
C GLY A 291 12.10 -5.10 -11.34
N LEU A 292 11.94 -4.52 -12.54
CA LEU A 292 11.49 -5.25 -13.71
C LEU A 292 12.65 -5.88 -14.50
N THR A 293 12.33 -7.01 -15.16
CA THR A 293 13.23 -7.62 -16.16
C THR A 293 13.37 -6.73 -17.40
N ALA A 294 14.45 -6.92 -18.18
CA ALA A 294 14.69 -6.15 -19.40
C ALA A 294 13.49 -6.15 -20.35
N MET A 295 12.90 -7.31 -20.61
CA MET A 295 11.73 -7.43 -21.51
C MET A 295 10.46 -6.77 -20.95
N GLN A 296 10.26 -6.78 -19.65
CA GLN A 296 9.15 -6.05 -19.02
C GLN A 296 9.33 -4.54 -19.18
N LYS A 297 10.57 -4.05 -19.04
CA LYS A 297 10.93 -2.65 -19.28
C LYS A 297 10.67 -2.25 -20.73
N ASP A 298 11.12 -3.08 -21.69
CA ASP A 298 10.90 -2.86 -23.13
C ASP A 298 9.40 -2.84 -23.46
N TYR A 299 8.61 -3.73 -22.84
CA TYR A 299 7.15 -3.76 -23.02
C TYR A 299 6.50 -2.44 -22.58
N LEU A 300 6.86 -1.93 -21.39
CA LEU A 300 6.33 -0.66 -20.88
C LEU A 300 6.79 0.54 -21.70
N LEU A 301 8.04 0.53 -22.20
CA LEU A 301 8.54 1.56 -23.11
C LEU A 301 7.80 1.54 -24.46
N ALA A 302 7.47 0.35 -25.00
CA ALA A 302 6.65 0.24 -26.19
C ALA A 302 5.24 0.79 -25.96
N MET A 303 4.64 0.57 -24.80
CA MET A 303 3.35 1.14 -24.42
C MET A 303 3.39 2.67 -24.28
N SER A 304 4.49 3.23 -23.75
CA SER A 304 4.57 4.67 -23.49
C SER A 304 4.57 5.54 -24.75
N GLN A 305 4.68 4.92 -25.94
CA GLN A 305 4.63 5.61 -27.22
C GLN A 305 3.19 5.98 -27.65
N ASP A 306 2.18 5.42 -27.00
CA ASP A 306 0.76 5.74 -27.26
C ASP A 306 0.26 6.76 -26.25
N ASP A 307 -0.62 7.67 -26.67
CA ASP A 307 -1.23 8.67 -25.78
C ASP A 307 -2.38 8.09 -24.93
N GLY A 308 -2.74 6.84 -25.12
CA GLY A 308 -3.83 6.12 -24.44
C GLY A 308 -3.57 4.61 -24.38
N PRO A 309 -4.63 3.79 -24.26
CA PRO A 309 -4.49 2.34 -24.24
C PRO A 309 -3.74 1.79 -25.46
N SER A 310 -2.79 0.90 -25.21
CA SER A 310 -1.94 0.29 -26.24
C SER A 310 -2.50 -1.03 -26.71
N SER A 311 -2.53 -1.27 -28.02
CA SER A 311 -2.86 -2.58 -28.58
C SER A 311 -1.73 -3.59 -28.34
N THR A 312 -2.07 -4.79 -27.84
CA THR A 312 -1.08 -5.86 -27.61
C THR A 312 -0.36 -6.27 -28.92
N SER A 313 -1.05 -6.20 -30.06
CA SER A 313 -0.46 -6.47 -31.37
C SER A 313 0.55 -5.40 -31.79
N GLU A 314 0.25 -4.15 -31.53
CA GLU A 314 1.15 -3.04 -31.82
C GLU A 314 2.40 -3.07 -30.91
N ILE A 315 2.21 -3.39 -29.63
CA ILE A 315 3.34 -3.61 -28.70
C ILE A 315 4.24 -4.75 -29.22
N ALA A 316 3.65 -5.88 -29.65
CA ALA A 316 4.40 -7.01 -30.19
C ALA A 316 5.22 -6.61 -31.44
N ARG A 317 4.62 -5.79 -32.32
CA ARG A 317 5.28 -5.24 -33.51
C ARG A 317 6.48 -4.34 -33.14
N ARG A 318 6.29 -3.43 -32.17
CA ARG A 318 7.35 -2.52 -31.67
C ARG A 318 8.50 -3.28 -31.03
N LEU A 319 8.18 -4.39 -30.36
CA LEU A 319 9.18 -5.26 -29.72
C LEU A 319 9.86 -6.22 -30.73
N GLU A 320 9.43 -6.27 -31.97
CA GLU A 320 9.87 -7.24 -32.97
C GLU A 320 9.74 -8.70 -32.47
N ARG A 321 8.62 -8.99 -31.80
CA ARG A 321 8.30 -10.30 -31.20
C ARG A 321 6.94 -10.80 -31.64
N SER A 322 6.70 -12.11 -31.48
CA SER A 322 5.38 -12.68 -31.74
C SER A 322 4.34 -12.19 -30.74
N ALA A 323 3.06 -12.14 -31.14
CA ALA A 323 1.95 -11.80 -30.26
C ALA A 323 1.87 -12.74 -29.04
N GLN A 324 2.20 -14.03 -29.21
CA GLN A 324 2.22 -14.99 -28.13
C GLN A 324 3.32 -14.65 -27.10
N TYR A 325 4.49 -14.24 -27.56
CA TYR A 325 5.59 -13.82 -26.69
C TYR A 325 5.21 -12.55 -25.90
N ALA A 326 4.67 -11.54 -26.56
CA ALA A 326 4.20 -10.31 -25.90
C ALA A 326 3.10 -10.58 -24.86
N SER A 327 2.21 -11.56 -25.13
CA SER A 327 1.13 -11.95 -24.21
C SER A 327 1.63 -12.50 -22.88
N VAL A 328 2.80 -13.14 -22.84
CA VAL A 328 3.42 -13.63 -21.60
C VAL A 328 3.79 -12.45 -20.71
N TYR A 329 4.44 -11.43 -21.26
CA TYR A 329 4.84 -10.23 -20.48
C TYR A 329 3.64 -9.37 -20.12
N ARG A 330 2.62 -9.29 -20.98
CA ARG A 330 1.33 -8.69 -20.66
C ARG A 330 0.74 -9.32 -19.38
N ALA A 331 0.64 -10.64 -19.33
CA ALA A 331 0.10 -11.35 -18.17
C ALA A 331 0.93 -11.09 -16.89
N GLN A 332 2.26 -11.10 -17.00
CA GLN A 332 3.15 -10.81 -15.89
C GLN A 332 2.98 -9.37 -15.36
N LEU A 333 2.92 -8.37 -16.25
CA LEU A 333 2.76 -6.97 -15.88
C LEU A 333 1.38 -6.67 -15.29
N ILE A 334 0.33 -7.37 -15.75
CA ILE A 334 -0.99 -7.33 -15.13
C ILE A 334 -0.93 -7.94 -13.72
N LYS A 335 -0.27 -9.09 -13.56
CA LYS A 335 -0.10 -9.73 -12.24
C LYS A 335 0.69 -8.84 -11.26
N LEU A 336 1.64 -8.05 -11.74
CA LEU A 336 2.38 -7.06 -10.97
C LEU A 336 1.60 -5.77 -10.68
N ASP A 337 0.36 -5.68 -11.18
CA ASP A 337 -0.52 -4.53 -11.00
C ASP A 337 0.05 -3.21 -11.58
N ILE A 338 0.89 -3.31 -12.62
CA ILE A 338 1.51 -2.16 -13.30
C ILE A 338 0.65 -1.69 -14.47
N ILE A 339 0.06 -2.64 -15.18
CA ILE A 339 -0.88 -2.38 -16.28
C ILE A 339 -2.20 -3.12 -16.04
N ALA A 340 -3.26 -2.68 -16.70
CA ALA A 340 -4.56 -3.34 -16.70
C ALA A 340 -5.07 -3.55 -18.13
N ALA A 341 -5.91 -4.57 -18.33
CA ALA A 341 -6.69 -4.68 -19.54
C ALA A 341 -7.73 -3.56 -19.54
N SER A 342 -7.73 -2.74 -20.59
CA SER A 342 -8.70 -1.64 -20.76
C SER A 342 -9.83 -2.04 -21.69
N ASP A 343 -9.56 -2.89 -22.69
CA ASP A 343 -10.53 -3.48 -23.62
C ASP A 343 -9.94 -4.77 -24.21
N TYR A 344 -10.73 -5.47 -25.06
CA TYR A 344 -10.25 -6.68 -25.73
C TYR A 344 -9.02 -6.39 -26.60
N GLY A 345 -7.89 -6.99 -26.22
CA GLY A 345 -6.62 -6.80 -26.91
C GLY A 345 -5.87 -5.53 -26.55
N PHE A 346 -6.40 -4.66 -25.66
CA PHE A 346 -5.76 -3.43 -25.21
C PHE A 346 -5.32 -3.51 -23.76
N VAL A 347 -4.31 -2.73 -23.43
CA VAL A 347 -3.79 -2.53 -22.08
C VAL A 347 -3.48 -1.06 -21.84
N ASP A 348 -3.62 -0.61 -20.58
CA ASP A 348 -3.19 0.72 -20.18
C ASP A 348 -2.42 0.68 -18.87
N PHE A 349 -1.69 1.74 -18.57
CA PHE A 349 -0.98 1.88 -17.30
C PHE A 349 -1.98 2.01 -16.15
N LYS A 350 -1.80 1.18 -15.13
CA LYS A 350 -2.56 1.27 -13.89
C LYS A 350 -1.89 2.21 -12.87
N VAL A 351 -0.56 2.33 -12.96
CA VAL A 351 0.21 3.25 -12.12
C VAL A 351 0.10 4.67 -12.72
N PRO A 352 -0.51 5.63 -12.01
CA PRO A 352 -0.70 6.98 -12.53
C PRO A 352 0.62 7.66 -12.89
N HIS A 353 0.63 8.48 -13.94
CA HIS A 353 1.79 9.20 -14.45
C HIS A 353 3.00 8.33 -14.89
N MET A 354 2.84 7.00 -14.94
CA MET A 354 3.92 6.10 -15.36
C MET A 354 4.31 6.34 -16.84
N ARG A 355 3.34 6.69 -17.68
CA ARG A 355 3.57 7.02 -19.09
C ARG A 355 4.54 8.20 -19.24
N GLU A 356 4.23 9.32 -18.59
CA GLU A 356 5.07 10.51 -18.63
C GLU A 356 6.48 10.25 -18.07
N TYR A 357 6.55 9.46 -17.01
CA TYR A 357 7.83 9.05 -16.44
C TYR A 357 8.68 8.25 -17.43
N LEU A 358 8.09 7.28 -18.14
CA LEU A 358 8.79 6.48 -19.14
C LEU A 358 9.18 7.30 -20.37
N CYS A 359 8.31 8.20 -20.86
CA CYS A 359 8.62 9.11 -21.95
C CYS A 359 9.85 9.97 -21.64
N SER A 360 10.01 10.43 -20.40
CA SER A 360 11.20 11.19 -20.00
C SER A 360 12.49 10.35 -20.00
N ARG A 361 12.40 9.02 -19.85
CA ARG A 361 13.54 8.08 -19.81
C ARG A 361 13.89 7.49 -21.17
N VAL A 362 12.99 7.52 -22.14
CA VAL A 362 13.26 7.00 -23.50
C VAL A 362 14.46 7.72 -24.15
N PHE A 363 14.75 8.96 -23.76
CA PHE A 363 15.93 9.69 -24.24
C PHE A 363 17.26 9.01 -23.94
N ASP A 364 17.33 8.16 -22.93
CA ASP A 364 18.55 7.47 -22.51
C ASP A 364 18.58 5.96 -22.86
N HIS A 365 17.52 5.40 -23.51
CA HIS A 365 17.40 3.98 -23.75
C HIS A 365 17.83 3.55 -25.17
N PRO A 366 18.49 2.37 -25.34
CA PRO A 366 18.93 1.86 -26.65
C PRO A 366 17.82 1.71 -27.71
N MET A 367 16.56 1.49 -27.29
CA MET A 367 15.40 1.42 -28.20
C MET A 367 15.10 2.73 -28.94
N ARG A 368 15.64 3.86 -28.49
CA ARG A 368 15.49 5.14 -29.21
C ARG A 368 15.96 5.07 -30.65
N ARG A 369 17.03 4.32 -30.92
CA ARG A 369 17.58 4.16 -32.28
C ARG A 369 16.61 3.46 -33.23
N THR A 370 15.75 2.59 -32.72
CA THR A 370 14.70 1.90 -33.47
C THR A 370 13.53 2.84 -33.75
N ILE A 371 13.23 3.75 -32.84
CA ILE A 371 12.12 4.73 -32.94
C ILE A 371 12.44 5.84 -33.93
N GLU A 372 13.66 6.40 -33.89
CA GLU A 372 14.10 7.45 -34.81
C GLU A 372 14.35 6.93 -36.25
N GLY A 373 14.57 5.63 -36.42
CA GLY A 373 14.71 4.99 -37.74
C GLY A 373 13.39 4.67 -38.46
N MET A 374 12.24 4.86 -37.79
CA MET A 374 10.88 4.61 -38.31
C MET A 374 10.09 5.90 -38.59
N ALA A 375 10.65 7.08 -38.31
CA ALA A 375 10.13 8.39 -38.69
C ALA A 375 10.84 8.86 -39.96
#